data_b6d6b852b61e1b189f66eed843fb3511
#
_entry.id   b6d6b852b61e1b189f66eed843fb3511
#
_cell.length_a   1.000
_cell.length_b   1.000
_cell.length_c   1.000
_cell.angle_alpha   90.00
_cell.angle_beta   90.00
_cell.angle_gamma   90.00
#
_symmetry.space_group_name_H-M   'P 1'
#
loop_
_entity.id
_entity.type
_entity.pdbx_description
1 polymer ?
#
loop_
_entity_poly.entity_id
_entity_poly.type
_entity_poly.pdbx_seq_one_letter_code
_entity_poly.pdbx_strand_id
1 'polypeptide(L)'
;GHNVLTGRAGNDTLRGWSGADTMIGGLGNDTYLVENAGDIVTENLNQGTDIVSSRLTYPLPANVERLILTGTSAINGTGNGLANVITGNSAVNQLNGGSGNDTLDGGLGNNRLTGGTGNDIFKFATKNHVDIIADYNVANDTIQLENSIFTALTATGTLTAGQFRIGAQALDANDYVIYNSTTGALLYDANGNGAGAAVPIATLSAGLGLTNADIVVI
;
A
#
# COMPACT_ATOMS: atom_id res chain seq x y z
N GLY A 1 24.73 -19.48 10.38
CA GLY A 1 24.56 -19.96 11.78
C GLY A 1 23.37 -19.28 12.42
N HIS A 2 23.11 -19.55 13.69
CA HIS A 2 22.09 -18.83 14.45
C HIS A 2 22.79 -17.72 15.24
N ASN A 3 22.52 -16.48 14.89
CA ASN A 3 23.16 -15.32 15.46
C ASN A 3 22.15 -14.46 16.23
N VAL A 4 22.63 -13.69 17.22
CA VAL A 4 21.88 -12.60 17.83
C VAL A 4 22.59 -11.31 17.47
N LEU A 5 21.89 -10.43 16.76
CA LEU A 5 22.36 -9.10 16.37
C LEU A 5 21.64 -8.05 17.20
N THR A 6 22.37 -7.09 17.73
CA THR A 6 21.81 -5.99 18.53
C THR A 6 22.37 -4.67 18.05
N GLY A 7 21.50 -3.77 17.58
CA GLY A 7 21.85 -2.42 17.13
C GLY A 7 22.16 -1.49 18.29
N ARG A 8 21.35 -1.48 19.31
CA ARG A 8 21.40 -0.69 20.56
C ARG A 8 20.77 0.70 20.39
N ALA A 9 21.55 1.72 20.06
CA ALA A 9 21.05 3.08 19.89
C ALA A 9 21.63 3.70 18.61
N GLY A 10 20.78 4.36 17.87
CA GLY A 10 21.06 4.90 16.54
C GLY A 10 20.20 4.19 15.50
N ASN A 11 20.29 4.63 14.27
CA ASN A 11 19.55 4.01 13.16
C ASN A 11 20.43 2.92 12.55
N ASP A 12 20.14 1.69 12.88
CA ASP A 12 20.96 0.54 12.54
C ASP A 12 20.38 -0.26 11.34
N THR A 13 21.24 -1.02 10.67
CA THR A 13 20.82 -1.99 9.66
C THR A 13 21.30 -3.37 10.08
N LEU A 14 20.35 -4.25 10.39
CA LEU A 14 20.64 -5.60 10.87
C LEU A 14 20.35 -6.63 9.77
N ARG A 15 21.32 -7.51 9.53
CA ARG A 15 21.24 -8.59 8.54
C ARG A 15 21.93 -9.84 9.06
N GLY A 16 21.16 -10.91 9.25
CA GLY A 16 21.66 -12.18 9.78
C GLY A 16 22.36 -13.07 8.74
N TRP A 17 22.11 -12.81 7.42
CA TRP A 17 22.58 -13.63 6.31
C TRP A 17 21.95 -15.03 6.34
N SER A 18 22.73 -16.06 6.56
CA SER A 18 22.27 -17.45 6.51
C SER A 18 22.07 -18.05 7.89
N GLY A 19 20.93 -18.67 8.09
CA GLY A 19 20.53 -19.27 9.35
C GLY A 19 19.22 -18.65 9.87
N ALA A 20 18.84 -19.05 11.04
CA ALA A 20 17.72 -18.45 11.74
C ALA A 20 18.28 -17.51 12.82
N ASP A 21 18.21 -16.22 12.57
CA ASP A 21 18.87 -15.19 13.34
C ASP A 21 17.85 -14.37 14.17
N THR A 22 18.30 -13.84 15.29
CA THR A 22 17.50 -12.89 16.09
C THR A 22 18.09 -11.50 15.93
N MET A 23 17.28 -10.56 15.50
CA MET A 23 17.64 -9.18 15.25
C MET A 23 16.89 -8.26 16.24
N ILE A 24 17.62 -7.46 17.01
CA ILE A 24 17.11 -6.54 18.02
C ILE A 24 17.69 -5.17 17.69
N GLY A 25 16.87 -4.22 17.23
CA GLY A 25 17.34 -2.89 16.81
C GLY A 25 17.72 -2.04 18.02
N GLY A 26 16.77 -1.74 18.83
CA GLY A 26 16.96 -0.92 20.01
C GLY A 26 16.39 0.49 19.82
N LEU A 27 17.09 1.52 20.28
CA LEU A 27 16.60 2.90 20.14
C LEU A 27 17.02 3.49 18.80
N GLY A 28 16.08 3.99 18.04
CA GLY A 28 16.30 4.66 16.75
C GLY A 28 15.48 4.01 15.65
N ASN A 29 15.60 4.52 14.43
CA ASN A 29 14.84 3.97 13.30
C ASN A 29 15.69 2.89 12.61
N ASP A 30 15.36 1.65 12.86
CA ASP A 30 16.15 0.50 12.45
C ASP A 30 15.63 -0.16 11.17
N THR A 31 16.50 -0.87 10.49
CA THR A 31 16.16 -1.63 9.27
C THR A 31 16.59 -3.07 9.43
N TYR A 32 15.65 -3.98 9.29
CA TYR A 32 15.85 -5.43 9.36
C TYR A 32 15.76 -6.04 7.98
N LEU A 33 16.80 -6.76 7.57
CA LEU A 33 16.82 -7.52 6.32
C LEU A 33 16.50 -8.98 6.61
N VAL A 34 15.25 -9.39 6.35
CA VAL A 34 14.75 -10.74 6.57
C VAL A 34 14.88 -11.55 5.29
N GLU A 35 15.76 -12.53 5.31
CA GLU A 35 16.09 -13.38 4.14
C GLU A 35 15.83 -14.86 4.40
N ASN A 36 15.64 -15.26 5.65
CA ASN A 36 15.39 -16.65 6.05
C ASN A 36 14.11 -16.75 6.89
N ALA A 37 13.37 -17.84 6.69
CA ALA A 37 12.09 -18.06 7.37
C ALA A 37 12.19 -18.22 8.90
N GLY A 38 13.40 -18.45 9.40
CA GLY A 38 13.66 -18.56 10.83
C GLY A 38 14.16 -17.27 11.48
N ASP A 39 14.30 -16.20 10.71
CA ASP A 39 14.71 -14.89 11.25
C ASP A 39 13.61 -14.31 12.13
N ILE A 40 14.02 -13.79 13.28
CA ILE A 40 13.16 -13.18 14.29
C ILE A 40 13.57 -11.72 14.45
N VAL A 41 12.63 -10.81 14.25
CA VAL A 41 12.79 -9.38 14.54
C VAL A 41 12.09 -9.09 15.87
N THR A 42 12.77 -8.35 16.72
CA THR A 42 12.26 -7.96 18.06
C THR A 42 12.43 -6.47 18.25
N GLU A 43 11.32 -5.78 18.51
CA GLU A 43 11.27 -4.37 18.88
C GLU A 43 10.48 -4.15 20.16
N ASN A 44 10.91 -3.16 20.95
CA ASN A 44 10.17 -2.72 22.11
C ASN A 44 9.37 -1.46 21.78
N LEU A 45 8.40 -1.17 22.63
CA LEU A 45 7.53 -0.01 22.47
C LEU A 45 8.34 1.30 22.54
N ASN A 46 8.04 2.24 21.64
CA ASN A 46 8.64 3.57 21.55
C ASN A 46 10.16 3.56 21.28
N GLN A 47 10.65 2.59 20.53
CA GLN A 47 12.07 2.54 20.17
C GLN A 47 12.40 3.21 18.83
N GLY A 48 11.40 3.59 18.04
CA GLY A 48 11.61 4.29 16.76
C GLY A 48 10.46 4.12 15.79
N THR A 49 10.79 4.26 14.52
CA THR A 49 9.97 3.86 13.39
C THR A 49 10.79 2.90 12.52
N ASP A 50 10.44 1.64 12.59
CA ASP A 50 11.31 0.57 12.16
C ASP A 50 10.82 -0.08 10.87
N ILE A 51 11.76 -0.60 10.08
CA ILE A 51 11.50 -1.15 8.76
C ILE A 51 11.93 -2.60 8.71
N VAL A 52 11.03 -3.49 8.33
CA VAL A 52 11.38 -4.82 7.85
C VAL A 52 11.40 -4.80 6.32
N SER A 53 12.53 -5.20 5.75
CA SER A 53 12.69 -5.49 4.32
C SER A 53 12.78 -7.00 4.14
N SER A 54 11.76 -7.61 3.52
CA SER A 54 11.66 -9.07 3.43
C SER A 54 11.60 -9.57 1.99
N ARG A 55 12.28 -10.69 1.73
CA ARG A 55 12.14 -11.49 0.51
C ARG A 55 11.19 -12.69 0.67
N LEU A 56 10.50 -12.76 1.79
CA LEU A 56 9.59 -13.82 2.16
C LEU A 56 8.22 -13.24 2.48
N THR A 57 7.19 -14.07 2.46
CA THR A 57 5.91 -13.71 3.07
C THR A 57 6.16 -13.42 4.56
N TYR A 58 5.75 -12.24 5.00
CA TYR A 58 6.12 -11.77 6.33
C TYR A 58 4.98 -11.05 7.05
N PRO A 59 4.64 -11.48 8.27
CA PRO A 59 3.82 -10.71 9.19
C PRO A 59 4.72 -9.81 10.04
N LEU A 60 4.37 -8.54 10.17
CA LEU A 60 5.09 -7.63 11.06
C LEU A 60 4.97 -8.06 12.53
N PRO A 61 6.08 -8.13 13.27
CA PRO A 61 6.02 -8.30 14.72
C PRO A 61 5.48 -7.03 15.39
N ALA A 62 5.18 -7.10 16.67
CA ALA A 62 4.78 -5.93 17.45
C ALA A 62 5.85 -4.84 17.41
N ASN A 63 5.39 -3.59 17.45
CA ASN A 63 6.23 -2.38 17.49
C ASN A 63 7.11 -2.14 16.26
N VAL A 64 6.78 -2.72 15.11
CA VAL A 64 7.37 -2.39 13.80
C VAL A 64 6.30 -1.76 12.92
N GLU A 65 6.62 -0.62 12.29
CA GLU A 65 5.65 0.19 11.56
C GLU A 65 5.68 -0.04 10.06
N ARG A 66 6.81 -0.51 9.50
CA ARG A 66 6.94 -0.56 8.04
C ARG A 66 7.39 -1.92 7.53
N LEU A 67 6.73 -2.37 6.47
CA LEU A 67 7.09 -3.58 5.71
C LEU A 67 7.34 -3.22 4.24
N ILE A 68 8.49 -3.63 3.74
CA ILE A 68 8.82 -3.54 2.31
C ILE A 68 9.09 -4.97 1.81
N LEU A 69 8.24 -5.45 0.93
CA LEU A 69 8.47 -6.71 0.24
C LEU A 69 9.45 -6.49 -0.92
N THR A 70 10.45 -7.34 -1.04
CA THR A 70 11.51 -7.20 -2.04
C THR A 70 11.65 -8.45 -2.91
N GLY A 71 12.43 -8.32 -4.00
CA GLY A 71 12.58 -9.42 -4.97
C GLY A 71 11.41 -9.51 -5.94
N THR A 72 11.32 -10.63 -6.67
CA THR A 72 10.36 -10.85 -7.76
C THR A 72 9.42 -12.03 -7.54
N SER A 73 9.48 -12.66 -6.39
CA SER A 73 8.59 -13.76 -6.02
C SER A 73 7.24 -13.25 -5.52
N ALA A 74 6.17 -13.98 -5.80
CA ALA A 74 4.85 -13.70 -5.23
C ALA A 74 4.86 -14.02 -3.72
N ILE A 75 4.97 -12.99 -2.92
CA ILE A 75 5.02 -13.04 -1.45
C ILE A 75 4.01 -12.06 -0.87
N ASN A 76 3.61 -12.26 0.38
CA ASN A 76 2.53 -11.51 1.01
C ASN A 76 3.04 -10.76 2.24
N GLY A 77 2.34 -9.66 2.57
CA GLY A 77 2.63 -8.85 3.74
C GLY A 77 1.44 -8.70 4.65
N THR A 78 1.66 -8.80 5.95
CA THR A 78 0.62 -8.53 6.94
C THR A 78 1.16 -7.57 8.00
N GLY A 79 0.42 -6.53 8.29
CA GLY A 79 0.71 -5.58 9.36
C GLY A 79 0.38 -6.13 10.76
N ASN A 80 0.48 -5.28 11.73
CA ASN A 80 0.18 -5.59 13.13
C ASN A 80 -0.99 -4.74 13.66
N GLY A 81 -0.98 -4.31 14.91
CA GLY A 81 -2.03 -3.44 15.50
C GLY A 81 -1.69 -1.95 15.50
N LEU A 82 -0.62 -1.54 14.83
CA LEU A 82 -0.20 -0.15 14.69
C LEU A 82 -0.64 0.41 13.34
N ALA A 83 -0.48 1.71 13.14
CA ALA A 83 -0.52 2.31 11.82
C ALA A 83 0.69 1.86 10.99
N ASN A 84 0.49 0.96 10.04
CA ASN A 84 1.56 0.39 9.24
C ASN A 84 1.67 1.03 7.84
N VAL A 85 2.87 1.03 7.29
CA VAL A 85 3.12 1.30 5.87
C VAL A 85 3.64 0.02 5.22
N ILE A 86 2.85 -0.55 4.32
CA ILE A 86 3.18 -1.82 3.65
C ILE A 86 3.34 -1.59 2.16
N THR A 87 4.51 -1.92 1.64
CA THR A 87 4.81 -1.80 0.21
C THR A 87 5.09 -3.19 -0.38
N GLY A 88 4.36 -3.54 -1.42
CA GLY A 88 4.55 -4.76 -2.21
C GLY A 88 5.79 -4.70 -3.12
N ASN A 89 6.08 -5.81 -3.76
CA ASN A 89 7.18 -5.92 -4.71
C ASN A 89 6.70 -5.83 -6.18
N SER A 90 7.44 -6.40 -7.13
CA SER A 90 7.06 -6.41 -8.55
C SER A 90 6.17 -7.59 -8.96
N ALA A 91 5.84 -8.49 -8.05
CA ALA A 91 4.96 -9.64 -8.30
C ALA A 91 3.55 -9.39 -7.75
N VAL A 92 2.68 -10.37 -7.89
CA VAL A 92 1.34 -10.33 -7.27
C VAL A 92 1.46 -10.55 -5.78
N ASN A 93 0.97 -9.61 -4.98
CA ASN A 93 0.99 -9.68 -3.53
C ASN A 93 -0.43 -9.66 -2.93
N GLN A 94 -0.59 -10.27 -1.78
CA GLN A 94 -1.70 -10.03 -0.88
C GLN A 94 -1.17 -9.23 0.31
N LEU A 95 -1.66 -8.00 0.47
CA LEU A 95 -1.30 -7.11 1.57
C LEU A 95 -2.50 -6.94 2.49
N ASN A 96 -2.25 -7.04 3.79
CA ASN A 96 -3.26 -6.85 4.82
C ASN A 96 -2.71 -5.90 5.89
N GLY A 97 -3.33 -4.73 6.08
CA GLY A 97 -2.93 -3.76 7.10
C GLY A 97 -3.17 -4.28 8.52
N GLY A 98 -4.35 -4.82 8.76
CA GLY A 98 -4.72 -5.39 10.06
C GLY A 98 -5.62 -4.46 10.87
N SER A 99 -5.13 -3.96 11.95
CA SER A 99 -5.80 -2.91 12.73
C SER A 99 -4.89 -1.70 12.80
N GLY A 100 -5.46 -0.51 12.82
CA GLY A 100 -4.71 0.73 12.79
C GLY A 100 -5.01 1.52 11.51
N ASN A 101 -4.41 2.68 11.35
CA ASN A 101 -4.57 3.48 10.14
C ASN A 101 -3.43 3.15 9.18
N ASP A 102 -3.66 2.25 8.25
CA ASP A 102 -2.62 1.66 7.44
C ASP A 102 -2.46 2.36 6.08
N THR A 103 -1.27 2.30 5.51
CA THR A 103 -1.01 2.72 4.13
C THR A 103 -0.50 1.52 3.33
N LEU A 104 -1.23 1.14 2.29
CA LEU A 104 -0.94 -0.01 1.45
C LEU A 104 -0.62 0.45 0.02
N ASP A 105 0.57 0.13 -0.44
CA ASP A 105 1.01 0.30 -1.83
C ASP A 105 1.33 -1.08 -2.41
N GLY A 106 0.52 -1.55 -3.34
CA GLY A 106 0.71 -2.87 -3.96
C GLY A 106 1.99 -2.98 -4.78
N GLY A 107 2.54 -1.85 -5.25
CA GLY A 107 3.63 -1.85 -6.21
C GLY A 107 3.17 -2.28 -7.60
N LEU A 108 3.97 -3.05 -8.31
CA LEU A 108 3.58 -3.64 -9.59
C LEU A 108 2.78 -4.94 -9.37
N GLY A 109 2.14 -5.41 -10.46
CA GLY A 109 1.31 -6.64 -10.41
C GLY A 109 -0.14 -6.34 -10.05
N ASN A 110 -1.01 -7.34 -10.16
CA ASN A 110 -2.42 -7.22 -9.80
C ASN A 110 -2.58 -7.71 -8.35
N ASN A 111 -2.52 -6.81 -7.41
CA ASN A 111 -2.45 -7.12 -6.00
C ASN A 111 -3.84 -7.22 -5.35
N ARG A 112 -3.91 -7.85 -4.19
CA ARG A 112 -5.07 -7.80 -3.32
C ARG A 112 -4.70 -7.03 -2.05
N LEU A 113 -5.38 -5.93 -1.83
CA LEU A 113 -5.19 -5.03 -0.70
C LEU A 113 -6.38 -5.15 0.24
N THR A 114 -6.11 -5.33 1.51
CA THR A 114 -7.08 -5.38 2.60
C THR A 114 -6.62 -4.39 3.66
N GLY A 115 -7.35 -3.31 3.90
CA GLY A 115 -7.03 -2.29 4.90
C GLY A 115 -7.19 -2.86 6.31
N GLY A 116 -8.37 -3.41 6.57
CA GLY A 116 -8.73 -3.95 7.86
C GLY A 116 -9.60 -2.97 8.67
N THR A 117 -9.21 -2.70 9.91
CA THR A 117 -9.95 -1.76 10.75
C THR A 117 -9.14 -0.50 10.97
N GLY A 118 -9.72 0.64 10.68
CA GLY A 118 -9.10 1.95 10.83
C GLY A 118 -9.47 2.91 9.72
N ASN A 119 -8.69 3.94 9.54
CA ASN A 119 -8.75 4.87 8.42
C ASN A 119 -7.58 4.55 7.50
N ASP A 120 -7.82 3.72 6.48
CA ASP A 120 -6.77 3.17 5.66
C ASP A 120 -6.54 3.96 4.39
N ILE A 121 -5.33 3.91 3.88
CA ILE A 121 -4.90 4.57 2.66
C ILE A 121 -4.47 3.51 1.66
N PHE A 122 -5.14 3.47 0.51
CA PHE A 122 -4.76 2.67 -0.64
C PHE A 122 -4.02 3.54 -1.64
N LYS A 123 -2.69 3.40 -1.69
CA LYS A 123 -1.83 4.23 -2.50
C LYS A 123 -1.54 3.57 -3.85
N PHE A 124 -1.68 4.35 -4.93
CA PHE A 124 -1.34 3.97 -6.29
C PHE A 124 -0.18 4.83 -6.80
N ALA A 125 1.02 4.27 -6.78
CA ALA A 125 2.25 4.90 -7.25
C ALA A 125 2.82 4.23 -8.52
N THR A 126 2.04 3.33 -9.14
CA THR A 126 2.37 2.61 -10.37
C THR A 126 1.12 2.49 -11.26
N LYS A 127 1.27 2.09 -12.52
CA LYS A 127 0.17 1.92 -13.48
C LYS A 127 0.34 0.66 -14.33
N ASN A 128 -0.65 0.39 -15.18
CA ASN A 128 -0.72 -0.77 -16.09
C ASN A 128 -0.93 -2.12 -15.37
N HIS A 129 -1.56 -2.09 -14.22
CA HIS A 129 -2.06 -3.24 -13.46
C HIS A 129 -3.36 -2.84 -12.76
N VAL A 130 -4.08 -3.82 -12.23
CA VAL A 130 -5.37 -3.59 -11.58
C VAL A 130 -5.35 -4.27 -10.22
N ASP A 131 -5.36 -3.49 -9.16
CA ASP A 131 -5.42 -4.02 -7.81
C ASP A 131 -6.87 -4.26 -7.38
N ILE A 132 -7.05 -5.17 -6.44
CA ILE A 132 -8.35 -5.41 -5.79
C ILE A 132 -8.26 -4.81 -4.39
N ILE A 133 -9.07 -3.81 -4.10
CA ILE A 133 -9.29 -3.35 -2.72
C ILE A 133 -10.47 -4.15 -2.16
N ALA A 134 -10.18 -4.96 -1.14
CA ALA A 134 -11.09 -6.00 -0.70
C ALA A 134 -12.21 -5.52 0.23
N ASP A 135 -11.95 -4.46 0.99
CA ASP A 135 -12.76 -4.02 2.12
C ASP A 135 -12.91 -2.51 2.26
N TYR A 136 -12.76 -1.75 1.17
CA TYR A 136 -12.85 -0.28 1.17
C TYR A 136 -14.12 0.24 1.88
N ASN A 137 -13.91 1.09 2.87
CA ASN A 137 -14.96 1.74 3.64
C ASN A 137 -14.97 3.25 3.34
N VAL A 138 -15.97 3.72 2.60
CA VAL A 138 -16.13 5.13 2.19
C VAL A 138 -16.22 6.13 3.36
N ALA A 139 -16.49 5.68 4.59
CA ALA A 139 -16.55 6.58 5.74
C ALA A 139 -15.17 6.87 6.33
N ASN A 140 -14.20 6.02 6.08
CA ASN A 140 -12.92 6.01 6.81
C ASN A 140 -11.71 6.00 5.89
N ASP A 141 -11.79 5.32 4.74
CA ASP A 141 -10.62 5.03 3.91
C ASP A 141 -10.42 6.08 2.82
N THR A 142 -9.20 6.12 2.30
CA THR A 142 -8.79 7.06 1.27
C THR A 142 -8.02 6.35 0.15
N ILE A 143 -8.28 6.74 -1.09
CA ILE A 143 -7.48 6.38 -2.25
C ILE A 143 -6.48 7.50 -2.52
N GLN A 144 -5.18 7.19 -2.60
CA GLN A 144 -4.14 8.14 -2.99
C GLN A 144 -3.62 7.83 -4.39
N LEU A 145 -3.59 8.85 -5.25
CA LEU A 145 -3.09 8.77 -6.62
C LEU A 145 -1.84 9.65 -6.77
N GLU A 146 -0.71 9.05 -7.12
CA GLU A 146 0.57 9.75 -7.34
C GLU A 146 0.52 10.54 -8.67
N ASN A 147 0.63 11.86 -8.63
CA ASN A 147 0.47 12.72 -9.82
C ASN A 147 1.60 12.53 -10.87
N SER A 148 2.76 12.08 -10.44
CA SER A 148 3.84 11.72 -11.38
C SER A 148 3.48 10.51 -12.26
N ILE A 149 2.50 9.72 -11.87
CA ILE A 149 1.97 8.54 -12.57
C ILE A 149 0.65 8.89 -13.27
N PHE A 150 -0.26 9.54 -12.56
CA PHE A 150 -1.59 9.96 -13.03
C PHE A 150 -1.53 11.43 -13.51
N THR A 151 -0.80 11.66 -14.59
CA THR A 151 -0.29 12.98 -15.01
C THR A 151 -1.34 14.01 -15.43
N ALA A 152 -2.60 13.63 -15.67
CA ALA A 152 -3.69 14.58 -15.86
C ALA A 152 -4.15 15.22 -14.52
N LEU A 153 -3.80 14.60 -13.38
CA LEU A 153 -4.09 15.11 -12.05
C LEU A 153 -2.96 16.03 -11.60
N THR A 154 -2.95 17.27 -12.06
CA THR A 154 -1.81 18.19 -11.88
C THR A 154 -1.76 18.90 -10.53
N ALA A 155 -2.90 18.99 -9.83
CA ALA A 155 -2.99 19.62 -8.51
C ALA A 155 -3.03 18.55 -7.41
N THR A 156 -2.22 18.71 -6.38
CA THR A 156 -2.27 17.85 -5.18
C THR A 156 -3.40 18.24 -4.24
N GLY A 157 -3.82 17.31 -3.39
CA GLY A 157 -4.92 17.45 -2.46
C GLY A 157 -6.16 16.66 -2.88
N THR A 158 -7.28 16.95 -2.25
CA THR A 158 -8.54 16.25 -2.57
C THR A 158 -8.95 16.50 -4.02
N LEU A 159 -9.31 15.42 -4.72
CA LEU A 159 -9.76 15.49 -6.11
C LEU A 159 -10.96 16.45 -6.22
N THR A 160 -11.01 17.28 -7.25
CA THR A 160 -12.15 18.18 -7.44
C THR A 160 -13.39 17.42 -7.94
N ALA A 161 -14.57 17.89 -7.63
CA ALA A 161 -15.81 17.25 -8.06
C ALA A 161 -15.95 17.14 -9.59
N GLY A 162 -15.39 18.08 -10.34
CA GLY A 162 -15.38 18.03 -11.81
C GLY A 162 -14.38 17.03 -12.39
N GLN A 163 -13.47 16.48 -11.60
CA GLN A 163 -12.49 15.48 -12.04
C GLN A 163 -12.93 14.04 -11.71
N PHE A 164 -14.01 13.90 -10.95
CA PHE A 164 -14.55 12.61 -10.52
C PHE A 164 -15.93 12.35 -11.12
N ARG A 165 -16.14 11.12 -11.58
CA ARG A 165 -17.42 10.70 -12.14
C ARG A 165 -17.85 9.33 -11.66
N ILE A 166 -19.15 9.18 -11.37
CA ILE A 166 -19.78 7.86 -11.25
C ILE A 166 -20.38 7.50 -12.61
N GLY A 167 -19.97 6.38 -13.19
CA GLY A 167 -20.41 5.92 -14.49
C GLY A 167 -19.50 4.88 -15.12
N ALA A 168 -19.81 4.49 -16.36
CA ALA A 168 -19.03 3.50 -17.08
C ALA A 168 -17.87 4.11 -17.90
N GLN A 169 -17.92 5.44 -18.15
CA GLN A 169 -16.95 6.15 -18.97
C GLN A 169 -16.98 7.65 -18.64
N ALA A 170 -15.93 8.39 -19.03
CA ALA A 170 -15.91 9.84 -19.03
C ALA A 170 -16.97 10.41 -20.00
N LEU A 171 -17.53 11.57 -19.69
CA LEU A 171 -18.46 12.30 -20.55
C LEU A 171 -17.96 13.68 -20.97
N ASP A 172 -17.05 14.26 -20.21
CA ASP A 172 -16.46 15.56 -20.51
C ASP A 172 -14.94 15.57 -20.34
N ALA A 173 -14.30 16.68 -20.67
CA ALA A 173 -12.84 16.78 -20.81
C ALA A 173 -12.07 16.77 -19.48
N ASN A 174 -12.74 16.73 -18.36
CA ASN A 174 -12.14 16.72 -17.04
C ASN A 174 -12.57 15.56 -16.14
N ASP A 175 -13.33 14.60 -16.65
CA ASP A 175 -13.65 13.35 -15.95
C ASP A 175 -12.43 12.41 -15.91
N TYR A 176 -11.45 12.70 -15.07
CA TYR A 176 -10.19 11.94 -15.03
C TYR A 176 -10.25 10.66 -14.19
N VAL A 177 -11.08 10.61 -13.16
CA VAL A 177 -11.26 9.43 -12.31
C VAL A 177 -12.72 9.00 -12.34
N ILE A 178 -12.94 7.75 -12.75
CA ILE A 178 -14.27 7.21 -12.99
C ILE A 178 -14.48 6.00 -12.11
N TYR A 179 -15.55 6.00 -11.32
CA TYR A 179 -15.98 4.83 -10.58
C TYR A 179 -17.22 4.22 -11.20
N ASN A 180 -17.10 2.99 -11.69
CA ASN A 180 -18.24 2.23 -12.19
C ASN A 180 -18.91 1.50 -11.02
N SER A 181 -19.96 2.07 -10.46
CA SER A 181 -20.67 1.52 -9.30
C SER A 181 -21.34 0.16 -9.57
N THR A 182 -21.59 -0.21 -10.83
CA THR A 182 -22.16 -1.51 -11.18
C THR A 182 -21.13 -2.63 -11.08
N THR A 183 -19.88 -2.36 -11.44
CA THR A 183 -18.80 -3.38 -11.50
C THR A 183 -17.77 -3.24 -10.38
N GLY A 184 -17.73 -2.09 -9.70
CA GLY A 184 -16.70 -1.75 -8.74
C GLY A 184 -15.41 -1.23 -9.36
N ALA A 185 -15.33 -1.11 -10.70
CA ALA A 185 -14.11 -0.68 -11.36
C ALA A 185 -13.81 0.80 -11.11
N LEU A 186 -12.60 1.10 -10.67
CA LEU A 186 -12.03 2.44 -10.62
C LEU A 186 -11.10 2.61 -11.81
N LEU A 187 -11.35 3.64 -12.62
CA LEU A 187 -10.68 3.86 -13.88
C LEU A 187 -10.01 5.25 -13.89
N TYR A 188 -8.93 5.37 -14.62
CA TYR A 188 -8.27 6.64 -14.92
C TYR A 188 -8.36 6.95 -16.41
N ASP A 189 -8.84 8.13 -16.75
CA ASP A 189 -8.90 8.66 -18.11
C ASP A 189 -7.98 9.88 -18.25
N ALA A 190 -6.86 9.71 -18.93
CA ALA A 190 -5.85 10.77 -19.04
C ALA A 190 -6.29 11.96 -19.93
N ASN A 191 -7.27 11.77 -20.79
CA ASN A 191 -7.79 12.80 -21.70
C ASN A 191 -9.18 13.33 -21.33
N GLY A 192 -9.88 12.67 -20.42
CA GLY A 192 -11.12 13.09 -19.79
C GLY A 192 -12.31 13.27 -20.71
N ASN A 193 -12.30 12.82 -21.96
CA ASN A 193 -13.35 13.12 -22.92
C ASN A 193 -14.03 11.89 -23.54
N GLY A 194 -13.81 10.73 -22.98
CA GLY A 194 -14.41 9.47 -23.44
C GLY A 194 -13.94 8.95 -24.79
N ALA A 195 -13.13 9.69 -25.55
CA ALA A 195 -12.61 9.27 -26.85
C ALA A 195 -11.38 8.35 -26.74
N GLY A 196 -10.72 8.33 -25.60
CA GLY A 196 -9.67 7.36 -25.23
C GLY A 196 -10.24 6.27 -24.35
N ALA A 197 -9.60 5.12 -24.33
CA ALA A 197 -9.98 4.08 -23.38
C ALA A 197 -9.49 4.45 -21.98
N ALA A 198 -10.40 4.75 -21.06
CA ALA A 198 -10.09 4.82 -19.64
C ALA A 198 -9.45 3.49 -19.19
N VAL A 199 -8.36 3.57 -18.44
CA VAL A 199 -7.63 2.38 -18.00
C VAL A 199 -8.04 2.03 -16.57
N PRO A 200 -8.34 0.76 -16.26
CA PRO A 200 -8.64 0.35 -14.91
C PRO A 200 -7.37 0.42 -14.05
N ILE A 201 -7.52 0.91 -12.82
CA ILE A 201 -6.46 1.01 -11.80
C ILE A 201 -6.77 0.15 -10.59
N ALA A 202 -8.06 0.01 -10.24
CA ALA A 202 -8.47 -0.85 -9.14
C ALA A 202 -9.88 -1.42 -9.38
N THR A 203 -10.20 -2.45 -8.60
CA THR A 203 -11.55 -2.97 -8.41
C THR A 203 -11.88 -2.92 -6.92
N LEU A 204 -12.95 -2.22 -6.58
CA LEU A 204 -13.55 -2.14 -5.25
C LEU A 204 -14.87 -2.93 -5.23
N SER A 205 -15.54 -2.97 -4.09
CA SER A 205 -16.91 -3.49 -4.05
C SER A 205 -17.84 -2.66 -4.93
N ALA A 206 -18.78 -3.32 -5.58
CA ALA A 206 -19.83 -2.63 -6.33
C ALA A 206 -20.79 -1.90 -5.38
N GLY A 207 -21.40 -0.82 -5.86
CA GLY A 207 -22.41 -0.07 -5.12
C GLY A 207 -21.90 0.85 -4.02
N LEU A 208 -20.57 1.08 -3.92
CA LEU A 208 -20.05 2.03 -2.95
C LEU A 208 -20.50 3.46 -3.28
N GLY A 209 -20.75 4.25 -2.23
CA GLY A 209 -21.07 5.67 -2.33
C GLY A 209 -19.83 6.55 -2.52
N LEU A 210 -18.89 6.14 -3.36
CA LEU A 210 -17.63 6.85 -3.59
C LEU A 210 -17.89 8.26 -4.13
N THR A 211 -17.10 9.23 -3.67
CA THR A 211 -17.12 10.62 -4.11
C THR A 211 -15.71 11.11 -4.43
N ASN A 212 -15.58 12.31 -4.92
CA ASN A 212 -14.27 12.94 -5.09
C ASN A 212 -13.51 13.15 -3.78
N ALA A 213 -14.22 13.23 -2.65
CA ALA A 213 -13.60 13.41 -1.33
C ALA A 213 -12.81 12.17 -0.86
N ASP A 214 -13.13 11.01 -1.39
CA ASP A 214 -12.44 9.74 -1.10
C ASP A 214 -11.09 9.62 -1.81
N ILE A 215 -10.77 10.56 -2.71
CA ILE A 215 -9.59 10.50 -3.57
C ILE A 215 -8.70 11.71 -3.32
N VAL A 216 -7.44 11.46 -3.02
CA VAL A 216 -6.40 12.46 -2.77
C VAL A 216 -5.27 12.28 -3.78
N VAL A 217 -4.88 13.37 -4.43
CA VAL A 217 -3.73 13.43 -5.35
C VAL A 217 -2.49 13.83 -4.56
N ILE A 218 -1.39 13.10 -4.69
CA ILE A 218 -0.13 13.33 -3.99
C ILE A 218 1.04 13.52 -4.94
#